data_8eb3cc974072722c9c9a49b1453cc2c9
#
_entry.id   8eb3cc974072722c9c9a49b1453cc2c9
#
_cell.length_a   1.000
_cell.length_b   1.000
_cell.length_c   1.000
_cell.angle_alpha   90.00
_cell.angle_beta   90.00
_cell.angle_gamma   90.00
#
_symmetry.space_group_name_H-M   'P 1'
#
loop_
_entity.id
_entity.type
_entity.pdbx_description
1 polymer ?
#
loop_
_entity_poly.entity_id
_entity_poly.type
_entity_poly.pdbx_seq_one_letter_code
_entity_poly.pdbx_strand_id
1 'polypeptide(L)'
;MTAPYFLGIDIGTQGARVVLLNVAGSQLGSSEEAFPLSNQSREEQSPTEWWAACKRSLKALLAEINGQINLAHIKAVSVTSTSGTVIPLDARHQPLHNALMYSDGRSAAEGKLCKSVAEAYHPSGYTGFNASSGLSKMVWFSGQFPEKAPKIAHWIHATDFIIGQLSGVWAVTDYTNALKSGYDVQEGFWPAYIHEQLPLQKEWLPAVVPSGTPIGTLDSALAEELGLSPTLQVVAGMTDGCASQVASGAVKLGDWNTTIGTTLVVKGVTRQQIKDPEDRLYSHRHPEGYWMPGGASNTGADWVTKEFQEDLAELNEQAAAIIPSGHLAYPLRQQGERFPFIAPQARSFEPEGLSRAERFVANMEGVAYVEKYAFDLIQQLSGEEVKAVYTAGGASNSEAWLTIRSNVLNLPIYKMRHVTGAVGAAILAASKTHFTSIEEATQTLTQIEKEIHPTPALSQAYAKSYAEFLRILQEKGYITDHQYA
;
A
#
# COMPACT_ATOMS: atom_id res chain seq x y z
N MET A 1 -5.54 2.62 -35.49
CA MET A 1 -5.93 3.38 -34.28
C MET A 1 -4.65 3.75 -33.56
N THR A 2 -4.50 4.99 -33.18
CA THR A 2 -3.34 5.47 -32.41
C THR A 2 -3.43 4.97 -30.97
N ALA A 3 -2.31 4.49 -30.42
CA ALA A 3 -2.25 3.87 -29.10
C ALA A 3 -2.60 4.89 -27.99
N PRO A 4 -3.41 4.48 -26.96
CA PRO A 4 -3.74 5.35 -25.84
C PRO A 4 -2.62 5.49 -24.82
N TYR A 5 -2.73 6.52 -23.97
CA TYR A 5 -1.87 6.78 -22.82
C TYR A 5 -2.69 6.93 -21.56
N PHE A 6 -2.10 6.65 -20.40
CA PHE A 6 -2.74 6.66 -19.10
C PHE A 6 -1.93 7.44 -18.09
N LEU A 7 -2.58 8.37 -17.42
CA LEU A 7 -2.00 9.17 -16.33
C LEU A 7 -2.26 8.51 -14.97
N GLY A 8 -1.24 8.50 -14.13
CA GLY A 8 -1.37 8.15 -12.73
C GLY A 8 -0.82 9.25 -11.85
N ILE A 9 -1.54 9.57 -10.78
CA ILE A 9 -1.19 10.59 -9.81
C ILE A 9 -1.05 9.94 -8.43
N ASP A 10 0.02 10.26 -7.71
CA ASP A 10 0.26 9.82 -6.35
C ASP A 10 0.44 11.02 -5.43
N ILE A 11 -0.44 11.17 -4.45
CA ILE A 11 -0.35 12.18 -3.40
C ILE A 11 0.26 11.52 -2.16
N GLY A 12 1.59 11.60 -2.09
CA GLY A 12 2.34 11.09 -0.95
C GLY A 12 2.35 12.06 0.24
N THR A 13 3.18 11.77 1.23
CA THR A 13 3.35 12.64 2.41
C THR A 13 4.24 13.84 2.16
N GLN A 14 5.06 13.82 1.12
CA GLN A 14 6.09 14.84 0.86
C GLN A 14 5.88 15.58 -0.45
N GLY A 15 5.03 15.08 -1.34
CA GLY A 15 4.82 15.66 -2.66
C GLY A 15 3.77 14.93 -3.49
N ALA A 16 3.46 15.53 -4.64
CA ALA A 16 2.64 14.95 -5.69
C ALA A 16 3.55 14.42 -6.81
N ARG A 17 3.32 13.19 -7.23
CA ARG A 17 4.00 12.57 -8.38
C ARG A 17 3.00 12.24 -9.46
N VAL A 18 3.37 12.53 -10.71
CA VAL A 18 2.56 12.20 -11.89
C VAL A 18 3.41 11.37 -12.85
N VAL A 19 2.83 10.32 -13.42
CA VAL A 19 3.46 9.50 -14.46
C VAL A 19 2.54 9.33 -15.65
N LEU A 20 3.13 9.13 -16.84
CA LEU A 20 2.42 8.76 -18.05
C LEU A 20 2.93 7.43 -18.57
N LEU A 21 2.01 6.48 -18.75
CA LEU A 21 2.29 5.18 -19.37
C LEU A 21 1.70 5.11 -20.78
N ASN A 22 2.42 4.46 -21.68
CA ASN A 22 1.84 4.01 -22.94
C ASN A 22 1.17 2.63 -22.78
N VAL A 23 0.47 2.19 -23.81
CA VAL A 23 -0.25 0.90 -23.84
C VAL A 23 0.67 -0.33 -23.71
N ALA A 24 1.96 -0.19 -23.91
CA ALA A 24 2.98 -1.25 -23.76
C ALA A 24 3.64 -1.22 -22.36
N GLY A 25 3.19 -0.36 -21.44
CA GLY A 25 3.73 -0.24 -20.10
C GLY A 25 5.03 0.56 -19.98
N SER A 26 5.48 1.23 -21.07
CA SER A 26 6.63 2.12 -20.96
C SER A 26 6.22 3.42 -20.30
N GLN A 27 6.98 3.84 -19.30
CA GLN A 27 6.85 5.16 -18.70
C GLN A 27 7.47 6.20 -19.65
N LEU A 28 6.63 7.07 -20.23
CA LEU A 28 7.05 8.09 -21.18
C LEU A 28 7.58 9.35 -20.51
N GLY A 29 7.15 9.60 -19.28
CA GLY A 29 7.61 10.73 -18.49
C GLY A 29 7.10 10.62 -17.05
N SER A 30 7.73 11.37 -16.16
CA SER A 30 7.28 11.54 -14.78
C SER A 30 7.69 12.91 -14.26
N SER A 31 6.86 13.47 -13.39
CA SER A 31 7.16 14.72 -12.70
C SER A 31 6.78 14.60 -11.24
N GLU A 32 7.53 15.25 -10.36
CA GLU A 32 7.29 15.28 -8.93
C GLU A 32 7.42 16.71 -8.42
N GLU A 33 6.52 17.09 -7.52
CA GLU A 33 6.51 18.40 -6.92
C GLU A 33 6.34 18.26 -5.40
N ALA A 34 7.31 18.77 -4.65
CA ALA A 34 7.31 18.69 -3.19
C ALA A 34 6.28 19.64 -2.55
N PHE A 35 5.72 19.23 -1.42
CA PHE A 35 4.87 20.09 -0.59
C PHE A 35 5.70 20.98 0.33
N PRO A 36 5.20 22.17 0.69
CA PRO A 36 5.78 22.99 1.75
C PRO A 36 5.51 22.32 3.11
N LEU A 37 6.47 21.54 3.62
CA LEU A 37 6.33 20.83 4.89
C LEU A 37 6.71 21.69 6.08
N SER A 38 6.02 21.46 7.21
CA SER A 38 6.27 22.05 8.52
C SER A 38 6.37 20.96 9.60
N ASN A 39 6.66 21.34 10.83
CA ASN A 39 6.64 20.40 11.97
C ASN A 39 5.26 19.76 12.20
N GLN A 40 4.17 20.41 11.76
CA GLN A 40 2.81 19.91 11.89
C GLN A 40 2.36 19.03 10.70
N SER A 41 3.16 18.89 9.65
CA SER A 41 2.77 18.18 8.43
C SER A 41 2.53 16.68 8.64
N ARG A 42 2.93 16.12 9.78
CA ARG A 42 2.56 14.75 10.17
C ARG A 42 1.12 14.64 10.66
N GLU A 43 0.57 15.73 11.17
CA GLU A 43 -0.80 15.82 11.70
C GLU A 43 -1.74 16.38 10.65
N GLU A 44 -1.35 17.46 9.99
CA GLU A 44 -2.18 18.21 9.06
C GLU A 44 -1.41 18.69 7.83
N GLN A 45 -2.09 18.65 6.68
CA GLN A 45 -1.59 19.24 5.44
C GLN A 45 -2.71 19.95 4.68
N SER A 46 -2.35 20.97 3.88
CA SER A 46 -3.30 21.72 3.07
C SER A 46 -3.72 20.98 1.81
N PRO A 47 -5.01 20.62 1.62
CA PRO A 47 -5.48 20.02 0.37
C PRO A 47 -5.31 20.93 -0.84
N THR A 48 -5.39 22.26 -0.64
CA THR A 48 -5.20 23.23 -1.72
C THR A 48 -3.75 23.29 -2.20
N GLU A 49 -2.78 23.10 -1.30
CA GLU A 49 -1.37 22.97 -1.68
C GLU A 49 -1.10 21.64 -2.43
N TRP A 50 -1.77 20.56 -2.05
CA TRP A 50 -1.69 19.31 -2.80
C TRP A 50 -2.15 19.48 -4.23
N TRP A 51 -3.31 20.14 -4.41
CA TRP A 51 -3.83 20.42 -5.74
C TRP A 51 -2.91 21.33 -6.56
N ALA A 52 -2.37 22.37 -5.93
CA ALA A 52 -1.43 23.28 -6.59
C ALA A 52 -0.17 22.55 -7.05
N ALA A 53 0.42 21.69 -6.20
CA ALA A 53 1.58 20.87 -6.54
C ALA A 53 1.23 19.85 -7.63
N CYS A 54 0.07 19.20 -7.54
CA CYS A 54 -0.42 18.26 -8.56
C CYS A 54 -0.54 18.97 -9.93
N LYS A 55 -1.11 20.16 -9.99
CA LYS A 55 -1.21 20.93 -11.25
C LYS A 55 0.16 21.33 -11.79
N ARG A 56 1.10 21.76 -10.95
CA ARG A 56 2.47 22.06 -11.40
C ARG A 56 3.15 20.81 -11.97
N SER A 57 3.03 19.67 -11.27
CA SER A 57 3.58 18.39 -11.72
C SER A 57 2.96 17.92 -13.04
N LEU A 58 1.62 18.04 -13.21
CA LEU A 58 0.94 17.77 -14.47
C LEU A 58 1.45 18.66 -15.60
N LYS A 59 1.54 19.99 -15.39
CA LYS A 59 2.04 20.91 -16.39
C LYS A 59 3.48 20.64 -16.79
N ALA A 60 4.35 20.33 -15.83
CA ALA A 60 5.75 19.98 -16.09
C ALA A 60 5.85 18.72 -16.94
N LEU A 61 5.14 17.65 -16.57
CA LEU A 61 5.10 16.41 -17.36
C LEU A 61 4.58 16.67 -18.79
N LEU A 62 3.44 17.36 -18.93
CA LEU A 62 2.85 17.63 -20.24
C LEU A 62 3.76 18.49 -21.13
N ALA A 63 4.49 19.45 -20.55
CA ALA A 63 5.48 20.24 -21.27
C ALA A 63 6.68 19.39 -21.74
N GLU A 64 7.17 18.46 -20.92
CA GLU A 64 8.27 17.55 -21.27
C GLU A 64 7.93 16.65 -22.44
N ILE A 65 6.70 16.11 -22.48
CA ILE A 65 6.27 15.16 -23.51
C ILE A 65 5.64 15.84 -24.73
N ASN A 66 5.47 17.17 -24.69
CA ASN A 66 4.86 17.93 -25.77
C ASN A 66 5.66 17.78 -27.08
N GLY A 67 4.97 17.46 -28.17
CA GLY A 67 5.58 17.18 -29.46
C GLY A 67 6.13 15.75 -29.62
N GLN A 68 6.24 14.97 -28.54
CA GLN A 68 6.60 13.55 -28.60
C GLN A 68 5.37 12.67 -28.83
N ILE A 69 4.23 13.07 -28.27
CA ILE A 69 2.95 12.37 -28.39
C ILE A 69 1.81 13.33 -28.69
N ASN A 70 0.68 12.79 -29.15
CA ASN A 70 -0.56 13.56 -29.23
C ASN A 70 -1.31 13.47 -27.89
N LEU A 71 -1.38 14.60 -27.16
CA LEU A 71 -2.03 14.68 -25.86
C LEU A 71 -3.52 14.28 -25.86
N ALA A 72 -4.22 14.39 -27.03
CA ALA A 72 -5.60 13.93 -27.16
C ALA A 72 -5.76 12.41 -27.01
N HIS A 73 -4.67 11.65 -27.03
CA HIS A 73 -4.67 10.20 -26.82
C HIS A 73 -4.44 9.81 -25.36
N ILE A 74 -4.27 10.75 -24.45
CA ILE A 74 -4.35 10.48 -23.01
C ILE A 74 -5.83 10.23 -22.69
N LYS A 75 -6.17 8.97 -22.33
CA LYS A 75 -7.56 8.50 -22.26
C LYS A 75 -8.13 8.47 -20.86
N ALA A 76 -7.28 8.24 -19.87
CA ALA A 76 -7.74 8.14 -18.50
C ALA A 76 -6.68 8.61 -17.49
N VAL A 77 -7.16 9.03 -16.32
CA VAL A 77 -6.37 9.38 -15.13
C VAL A 77 -7.00 8.77 -13.89
N SER A 78 -6.17 8.26 -12.99
CA SER A 78 -6.56 7.88 -11.64
C SER A 78 -5.57 8.42 -10.62
N VAL A 79 -5.98 8.39 -9.35
CA VAL A 79 -5.25 8.99 -8.24
C VAL A 79 -5.05 7.97 -7.13
N THR A 80 -3.90 7.99 -6.47
CA THR A 80 -3.66 7.28 -5.23
C THR A 80 -3.17 8.24 -4.15
N SER A 81 -3.40 7.89 -2.90
CA SER A 81 -2.95 8.67 -1.75
C SER A 81 -2.88 7.83 -0.48
N THR A 82 -2.42 8.47 0.61
CA THR A 82 -2.30 7.83 1.93
C THR A 82 -3.65 7.37 2.49
N SER A 83 -3.69 6.15 3.01
CA SER A 83 -4.89 5.54 3.60
C SER A 83 -5.25 6.13 4.97
N GLY A 84 -6.49 6.55 5.16
CA GLY A 84 -7.00 7.08 6.45
C GLY A 84 -6.78 8.58 6.64
N THR A 85 -6.34 9.29 5.61
CA THR A 85 -6.32 10.76 5.55
C THR A 85 -7.69 11.27 5.11
N VAL A 86 -8.30 12.20 5.87
CA VAL A 86 -9.67 12.70 5.63
C VAL A 86 -9.74 14.21 5.64
N ILE A 87 -10.72 14.75 4.92
CA ILE A 87 -10.93 16.19 4.70
C ILE A 87 -12.41 16.52 4.89
N PRO A 88 -12.77 17.46 5.78
CA PRO A 88 -14.14 18.00 5.87
C PRO A 88 -14.35 19.06 4.79
N LEU A 89 -15.38 18.91 3.97
CA LEU A 89 -15.78 19.89 2.95
C LEU A 89 -17.10 20.57 3.30
N ASP A 90 -17.23 21.82 2.94
CA ASP A 90 -18.50 22.56 2.95
C ASP A 90 -19.36 22.23 1.70
N ALA A 91 -20.55 22.82 1.63
CA ALA A 91 -21.49 22.65 0.50
C ALA A 91 -20.97 23.22 -0.84
N ARG A 92 -19.89 23.99 -0.83
CA ARG A 92 -19.19 24.48 -2.02
C ARG A 92 -17.94 23.67 -2.34
N HIS A 93 -17.78 22.53 -1.69
CA HIS A 93 -16.63 21.62 -1.79
C HIS A 93 -15.29 22.30 -1.38
N GLN A 94 -15.34 23.32 -0.50
CA GLN A 94 -14.16 23.96 0.04
C GLN A 94 -13.74 23.27 1.34
N PRO A 95 -12.44 22.99 1.57
CA PRO A 95 -11.96 22.45 2.83
C PRO A 95 -12.29 23.38 4.00
N LEU A 96 -13.00 22.89 5.00
CA LEU A 96 -13.28 23.60 6.26
C LEU A 96 -12.07 23.62 7.19
N HIS A 97 -11.11 22.72 6.92
CA HIS A 97 -9.89 22.53 7.68
C HIS A 97 -8.82 21.90 6.79
N ASN A 98 -7.56 21.93 7.23
CA ASN A 98 -6.52 21.08 6.65
C ASN A 98 -6.94 19.60 6.68
N ALA A 99 -6.39 18.80 5.79
CA ALA A 99 -6.53 17.35 5.84
C ALA A 99 -5.94 16.79 7.14
N LEU A 100 -6.68 15.91 7.80
CA LEU A 100 -6.20 15.17 8.97
C LEU A 100 -5.42 13.95 8.45
N MET A 101 -4.10 13.95 8.63
CA MET A 101 -3.21 12.95 8.05
C MET A 101 -3.35 11.59 8.73
N TYR A 102 -3.08 10.51 8.01
CA TYR A 102 -3.07 9.16 8.57
C TYR A 102 -2.11 9.01 9.78
N SER A 103 -1.05 9.79 9.81
CA SER A 103 -0.05 9.82 10.89
C SER A 103 -0.43 10.70 12.09
N ASP A 104 -1.60 11.36 12.04
CA ASP A 104 -2.12 12.14 13.16
C ASP A 104 -2.57 11.22 14.30
N GLY A 105 -1.91 11.34 15.45
CA GLY A 105 -2.19 10.55 16.64
C GLY A 105 -3.24 11.12 17.59
N ARG A 106 -3.73 12.34 17.35
CA ARG A 106 -4.62 13.06 18.28
C ARG A 106 -5.96 12.36 18.54
N SER A 107 -6.46 11.61 17.57
CA SER A 107 -7.74 10.86 17.66
C SER A 107 -7.62 9.47 18.30
N ALA A 108 -6.61 9.22 19.15
CA ALA A 108 -6.38 7.90 19.75
C ALA A 108 -7.53 7.45 20.70
N ALA A 109 -8.16 8.38 21.41
CA ALA A 109 -9.31 8.09 22.27
C ALA A 109 -10.55 7.71 21.43
N GLU A 110 -10.80 8.46 20.36
CA GLU A 110 -11.89 8.21 19.43
C GLU A 110 -11.68 6.91 18.64
N GLY A 111 -10.41 6.52 18.39
CA GLY A 111 -10.08 5.22 17.84
C GLY A 111 -10.56 4.07 18.70
N LYS A 112 -10.36 4.16 20.02
CA LYS A 112 -10.87 3.18 20.99
C LYS A 112 -12.40 3.19 21.05
N LEU A 113 -13.02 4.37 21.05
CA LEU A 113 -14.48 4.52 20.99
C LEU A 113 -15.04 3.88 19.72
N CYS A 114 -14.53 4.21 18.55
CA CYS A 114 -14.98 3.64 17.27
C CYS A 114 -14.85 2.12 17.26
N LYS A 115 -13.74 1.57 17.78
CA LYS A 115 -13.53 0.13 17.91
C LYS A 115 -14.61 -0.51 18.78
N SER A 116 -14.83 0.00 20.00
CA SER A 116 -15.81 -0.58 20.93
C SER A 116 -17.24 -0.51 20.39
N VAL A 117 -17.60 0.59 19.70
CA VAL A 117 -18.92 0.74 19.08
C VAL A 117 -19.07 -0.22 17.90
N ALA A 118 -18.07 -0.33 17.03
CA ALA A 118 -18.11 -1.27 15.91
C ALA A 118 -18.21 -2.73 16.39
N GLU A 119 -17.45 -3.14 17.39
CA GLU A 119 -17.51 -4.48 17.99
C GLU A 119 -18.89 -4.77 18.60
N ALA A 120 -19.54 -3.77 19.20
CA ALA A 120 -20.85 -3.92 19.81
C ALA A 120 -22.01 -3.99 18.80
N TYR A 121 -21.95 -3.21 17.73
CA TYR A 121 -23.07 -3.02 16.81
C TYR A 121 -22.88 -3.63 15.41
N HIS A 122 -21.63 -3.89 15.00
CA HIS A 122 -21.31 -4.46 13.69
C HIS A 122 -20.00 -5.29 13.69
N PRO A 123 -19.92 -6.36 14.51
CA PRO A 123 -18.67 -7.13 14.72
C PRO A 123 -18.21 -7.91 13.47
N SER A 124 -19.06 -8.09 12.45
CA SER A 124 -18.71 -8.73 11.17
C SER A 124 -17.96 -7.82 10.22
N GLY A 125 -18.04 -6.50 10.42
CA GLY A 125 -17.37 -5.49 9.62
C GLY A 125 -15.94 -5.20 10.08
N TYR A 126 -15.41 -4.07 9.63
CA TYR A 126 -14.09 -3.60 10.07
C TYR A 126 -14.14 -3.04 11.49
N THR A 127 -13.36 -3.61 12.39
CA THR A 127 -13.27 -3.21 13.80
C THR A 127 -11.88 -2.70 14.20
N GLY A 128 -10.88 -2.75 13.31
CA GLY A 128 -9.48 -2.38 13.58
C GLY A 128 -9.22 -0.87 13.72
N PHE A 129 -10.18 -0.12 14.30
CA PHE A 129 -10.06 1.34 14.44
C PHE A 129 -9.00 1.74 15.45
N ASN A 130 -8.21 2.74 15.07
CA ASN A 130 -7.17 3.37 15.89
C ASN A 130 -6.97 4.83 15.43
N ALA A 131 -5.95 5.51 15.97
CA ALA A 131 -5.66 6.91 15.60
C ALA A 131 -5.39 7.12 14.10
N SER A 132 -4.94 6.11 13.35
CA SER A 132 -4.69 6.23 11.90
C SER A 132 -5.96 6.08 11.05
N SER A 133 -7.10 5.72 11.64
CA SER A 133 -8.37 5.48 10.93
C SER A 133 -9.09 6.78 10.60
N GLY A 134 -9.68 6.85 9.41
CA GLY A 134 -10.48 8.00 8.98
C GLY A 134 -11.67 8.26 9.90
N LEU A 135 -12.41 7.21 10.28
CA LEU A 135 -13.56 7.33 11.19
C LEU A 135 -13.19 8.00 12.51
N SER A 136 -12.06 7.60 13.11
CA SER A 136 -11.59 8.15 14.38
C SER A 136 -11.32 9.66 14.29
N LYS A 137 -10.75 10.11 13.17
CA LYS A 137 -10.46 11.52 12.90
C LYS A 137 -11.73 12.33 12.65
N MET A 138 -12.73 11.76 11.97
CA MET A 138 -14.03 12.40 11.76
C MET A 138 -14.74 12.65 13.09
N VAL A 139 -14.74 11.64 13.98
CA VAL A 139 -15.32 11.75 15.35
C VAL A 139 -14.55 12.78 16.17
N TRP A 140 -13.22 12.71 16.18
CA TRP A 140 -12.36 13.67 16.89
C TRP A 140 -12.61 15.10 16.42
N PHE A 141 -12.65 15.33 15.11
CA PHE A 141 -12.88 16.65 14.52
C PHE A 141 -14.22 17.24 14.95
N SER A 142 -15.28 16.43 14.94
CA SER A 142 -16.63 16.88 15.35
C SER A 142 -16.68 17.33 16.81
N GLY A 143 -15.89 16.74 17.67
CA GLY A 143 -15.75 17.16 19.06
C GLY A 143 -14.85 18.36 19.29
N GLN A 144 -13.76 18.47 18.52
CA GLN A 144 -12.77 19.56 18.68
C GLN A 144 -13.22 20.89 18.03
N PHE A 145 -14.02 20.80 16.94
CA PHE A 145 -14.45 21.97 16.16
C PHE A 145 -15.98 22.05 16.05
N PRO A 146 -16.70 22.20 17.19
CA PRO A 146 -18.17 22.20 17.19
C PRO A 146 -18.77 23.34 16.36
N GLU A 147 -18.01 24.41 16.11
CA GLU A 147 -18.44 25.53 15.26
C GLU A 147 -18.29 25.24 13.76
N LYS A 148 -17.46 24.28 13.38
CA LYS A 148 -17.24 23.83 11.99
C LYS A 148 -18.09 22.63 11.62
N ALA A 149 -18.33 21.71 12.57
CA ALA A 149 -19.08 20.47 12.32
C ALA A 149 -20.43 20.69 11.62
N PRO A 150 -21.27 21.70 12.00
CA PRO A 150 -22.54 21.97 11.30
C PRO A 150 -22.40 22.45 9.86
N LYS A 151 -21.21 22.86 9.44
CA LYS A 151 -20.93 23.32 8.07
C LYS A 151 -20.43 22.20 7.16
N ILE A 152 -20.16 21.02 7.69
CA ILE A 152 -19.73 19.87 6.92
C ILE A 152 -20.87 19.43 6.01
N ALA A 153 -20.60 19.37 4.71
CA ALA A 153 -21.46 18.74 3.74
C ALA A 153 -20.98 17.33 3.42
N HIS A 154 -19.65 17.12 3.34
CA HIS A 154 -19.06 15.83 3.01
C HIS A 154 -17.74 15.61 3.74
N TRP A 155 -17.51 14.36 4.16
CA TRP A 155 -16.19 13.84 4.46
C TRP A 155 -15.65 13.11 3.23
N ILE A 156 -14.44 13.44 2.83
CA ILE A 156 -13.76 12.77 1.70
C ILE A 156 -12.34 12.40 2.08
N HIS A 157 -11.70 11.58 1.23
CA HIS A 157 -10.29 11.20 1.39
C HIS A 157 -9.38 12.06 0.49
N ALA A 158 -8.08 11.96 0.69
CA ALA A 158 -7.11 12.72 -0.11
C ALA A 158 -7.20 12.40 -1.61
N THR A 159 -7.39 11.13 -1.95
CA THR A 159 -7.66 10.67 -3.33
C THR A 159 -8.88 11.37 -3.93
N ASP A 160 -9.99 11.39 -3.17
CA ASP A 160 -11.28 11.93 -3.62
C ASP A 160 -11.21 13.44 -3.85
N PHE A 161 -10.41 14.14 -3.06
CA PHE A 161 -10.21 15.58 -3.22
C PHE A 161 -9.58 15.91 -4.58
N ILE A 162 -8.54 15.20 -4.97
CA ILE A 162 -7.89 15.40 -6.26
C ILE A 162 -8.79 14.96 -7.42
N ILE A 163 -9.54 13.87 -7.26
CA ILE A 163 -10.54 13.41 -8.23
C ILE A 163 -11.64 14.47 -8.42
N GLY A 164 -12.12 15.06 -7.34
CA GLY A 164 -13.09 16.15 -7.40
C GLY A 164 -12.56 17.39 -8.13
N GLN A 165 -11.29 17.74 -7.89
CA GLN A 165 -10.62 18.83 -8.62
C GLN A 165 -10.43 18.52 -10.11
N LEU A 166 -10.20 17.25 -10.47
CA LEU A 166 -10.04 16.83 -11.87
C LEU A 166 -11.36 16.77 -12.63
N SER A 167 -12.45 16.32 -11.99
CA SER A 167 -13.69 15.94 -12.68
C SER A 167 -14.89 16.86 -12.38
N GLY A 168 -14.83 17.66 -11.32
CA GLY A 168 -16.00 18.34 -10.77
C GLY A 168 -17.00 17.41 -10.07
N VAL A 169 -16.73 16.10 -9.97
CA VAL A 169 -17.59 15.12 -9.27
C VAL A 169 -17.07 14.92 -7.86
N TRP A 170 -17.92 15.24 -6.89
CA TRP A 170 -17.60 15.22 -5.47
C TRP A 170 -18.41 14.17 -4.72
N ALA A 171 -18.03 13.90 -3.46
CA ALA A 171 -18.69 12.94 -2.58
C ALA A 171 -18.77 11.50 -3.13
N VAL A 172 -17.73 11.07 -3.85
CA VAL A 172 -17.53 9.71 -4.30
C VAL A 172 -16.16 9.24 -3.82
N THR A 173 -16.07 8.04 -3.28
CA THR A 173 -14.84 7.41 -2.81
C THR A 173 -14.76 5.97 -3.27
N ASP A 174 -13.60 5.33 -3.09
CA ASP A 174 -13.40 3.92 -3.41
C ASP A 174 -13.35 3.02 -2.18
N TYR A 175 -13.47 1.70 -2.41
CA TYR A 175 -13.46 0.67 -1.36
C TYR A 175 -12.26 0.75 -0.43
N THR A 176 -11.06 1.04 -0.96
CA THR A 176 -9.83 0.95 -0.19
C THR A 176 -9.65 2.14 0.74
N ASN A 177 -10.15 3.31 0.34
CA ASN A 177 -10.21 4.50 1.18
C ASN A 177 -11.34 4.42 2.21
N ALA A 178 -12.53 3.96 1.82
CA ALA A 178 -13.71 3.89 2.69
C ALA A 178 -13.54 2.90 3.86
N LEU A 179 -12.72 1.85 3.72
CA LEU A 179 -12.55 0.81 4.73
C LEU A 179 -12.25 1.37 6.12
N LYS A 180 -11.21 2.21 6.23
CA LYS A 180 -10.79 2.80 7.52
C LYS A 180 -11.70 3.95 8.00
N SER A 181 -12.68 4.32 7.18
CA SER A 181 -13.75 5.24 7.55
C SER A 181 -15.03 4.51 8.00
N GLY A 182 -14.99 3.17 8.06
CA GLY A 182 -16.04 2.35 8.64
C GLY A 182 -17.02 1.75 7.64
N TYR A 183 -16.79 1.90 6.31
CA TYR A 183 -17.62 1.26 5.31
C TYR A 183 -17.47 -0.26 5.35
N ASP A 184 -18.57 -0.98 5.34
CA ASP A 184 -18.56 -2.42 5.17
C ASP A 184 -18.30 -2.76 3.70
N VAL A 185 -17.05 -3.11 3.40
CA VAL A 185 -16.62 -3.43 2.04
C VAL A 185 -17.07 -4.83 1.58
N GLN A 186 -17.57 -5.68 2.49
CA GLN A 186 -18.12 -6.98 2.17
C GLN A 186 -19.57 -6.85 1.70
N GLU A 187 -20.40 -6.19 2.50
CA GLU A 187 -21.84 -6.07 2.27
C GLU A 187 -22.21 -4.81 1.47
N GLY A 188 -21.28 -3.84 1.34
CA GLY A 188 -21.45 -2.68 0.47
C GLY A 188 -22.32 -1.56 1.04
N PHE A 189 -22.21 -1.22 2.32
CA PHE A 189 -22.98 -0.14 2.95
C PHE A 189 -22.23 0.55 4.08
N TRP A 190 -22.70 1.75 4.46
CA TRP A 190 -22.27 2.43 5.68
C TRP A 190 -23.07 1.93 6.88
N PRO A 191 -22.46 1.25 7.87
CA PRO A 191 -23.16 0.74 9.05
C PRO A 191 -23.87 1.85 9.83
N ALA A 192 -25.08 1.55 10.31
CA ALA A 192 -25.93 2.53 11.01
C ALA A 192 -25.29 3.10 12.26
N TYR A 193 -24.44 2.34 12.95
CA TYR A 193 -23.75 2.81 14.16
C TYR A 193 -22.94 4.10 13.94
N ILE A 194 -22.47 4.37 12.70
CA ILE A 194 -21.68 5.55 12.37
C ILE A 194 -22.47 6.84 12.60
N HIS A 195 -23.77 6.84 12.38
CA HIS A 195 -24.63 8.02 12.56
C HIS A 195 -25.64 7.88 13.70
N GLU A 196 -25.81 6.67 14.25
CA GLU A 196 -26.69 6.46 15.42
C GLU A 196 -25.95 6.46 16.75
N GLN A 197 -24.68 6.04 16.76
CA GLN A 197 -23.88 5.90 17.98
C GLN A 197 -22.67 6.86 18.04
N LEU A 198 -22.26 7.41 16.91
CA LEU A 198 -21.16 8.38 16.80
C LEU A 198 -21.69 9.74 16.34
N PRO A 199 -20.99 10.85 16.63
CA PRO A 199 -21.46 12.21 16.32
C PRO A 199 -21.27 12.61 14.84
N LEU A 200 -21.69 11.75 13.92
CA LEU A 200 -21.59 11.95 12.48
C LEU A 200 -22.98 11.91 11.84
N GLN A 201 -23.16 12.56 10.70
CA GLN A 201 -24.42 12.52 9.95
C GLN A 201 -24.26 11.59 8.73
N LYS A 202 -25.31 10.88 8.38
CA LYS A 202 -25.33 9.94 7.25
C LYS A 202 -25.03 10.66 5.93
N GLU A 203 -25.54 11.88 5.79
CA GLU A 203 -25.43 12.72 4.60
C GLU A 203 -24.00 13.21 4.34
N TRP A 204 -23.13 13.17 5.35
CA TRP A 204 -21.72 13.54 5.22
C TRP A 204 -20.87 12.44 4.54
N LEU A 205 -21.37 11.21 4.49
CA LEU A 205 -20.63 10.06 3.99
C LEU A 205 -20.73 9.97 2.47
N PRO A 206 -19.61 9.73 1.75
CA PRO A 206 -19.60 9.67 0.29
C PRO A 206 -20.25 8.39 -0.24
N ALA A 207 -20.70 8.42 -1.50
CA ALA A 207 -21.01 7.21 -2.25
C ALA A 207 -19.72 6.40 -2.47
N VAL A 208 -19.80 5.07 -2.32
CA VAL A 208 -18.63 4.18 -2.44
C VAL A 208 -18.75 3.35 -3.70
N VAL A 209 -17.69 3.35 -4.50
CA VAL A 209 -17.59 2.57 -5.75
C VAL A 209 -16.37 1.65 -5.73
N PRO A 210 -16.33 0.61 -6.56
CA PRO A 210 -15.12 -0.17 -6.76
C PRO A 210 -13.97 0.72 -7.27
N SER A 211 -12.75 0.52 -6.77
CA SER A 211 -11.56 1.14 -7.34
C SER A 211 -11.49 0.84 -8.86
N GLY A 212 -11.05 1.82 -9.64
CA GLY A 212 -11.02 1.69 -11.11
C GLY A 212 -12.34 2.01 -11.83
N THR A 213 -13.42 2.37 -11.11
CA THR A 213 -14.69 2.76 -11.74
C THR A 213 -14.56 4.15 -12.37
N PRO A 214 -14.91 4.33 -13.66
CA PRO A 214 -15.00 5.66 -14.24
C PRO A 214 -16.05 6.51 -13.50
N ILE A 215 -15.65 7.68 -13.01
CA ILE A 215 -16.51 8.59 -12.24
C ILE A 215 -17.07 9.68 -13.15
N GLY A 216 -16.28 10.19 -14.07
CA GLY A 216 -16.65 11.27 -14.98
C GLY A 216 -15.53 11.54 -15.97
N THR A 217 -15.58 12.71 -16.59
CA THR A 217 -14.55 13.20 -17.49
C THR A 217 -13.82 14.38 -16.88
N LEU A 218 -12.67 14.73 -17.45
CA LEU A 218 -11.91 15.89 -17.04
C LEU A 218 -12.77 17.15 -17.14
N ASP A 219 -12.74 18.01 -16.11
CA ASP A 219 -13.39 19.31 -16.12
C ASP A 219 -12.97 20.11 -17.35
N SER A 220 -13.93 20.73 -18.03
CA SER A 220 -13.69 21.38 -19.33
C SER A 220 -12.73 22.56 -19.23
N ALA A 221 -12.79 23.36 -18.16
CA ALA A 221 -11.89 24.50 -17.98
C ALA A 221 -10.47 24.02 -17.67
N LEU A 222 -10.34 22.94 -16.87
CA LEU A 222 -9.06 22.31 -16.61
C LEU A 222 -8.48 21.64 -17.86
N ALA A 223 -9.32 21.01 -18.66
CA ALA A 223 -8.90 20.41 -19.94
C ALA A 223 -8.30 21.46 -20.88
N GLU A 224 -8.96 22.61 -20.99
CA GLU A 224 -8.45 23.76 -21.76
C GLU A 224 -7.13 24.30 -21.17
N GLU A 225 -7.07 24.48 -19.84
CA GLU A 225 -5.85 24.93 -19.13
C GLU A 225 -4.64 24.03 -19.38
N LEU A 226 -4.86 22.71 -19.43
CA LEU A 226 -3.81 21.69 -19.58
C LEU A 226 -3.55 21.25 -21.04
N GLY A 227 -4.37 21.68 -21.99
CA GLY A 227 -4.30 21.22 -23.39
C GLY A 227 -4.66 19.75 -23.56
N LEU A 228 -5.49 19.20 -22.67
CA LEU A 228 -5.96 17.82 -22.67
C LEU A 228 -7.35 17.67 -23.30
N SER A 229 -7.73 16.44 -23.65
CA SER A 229 -9.09 16.18 -24.13
C SER A 229 -10.11 16.31 -23.00
N PRO A 230 -11.23 17.02 -23.17
CA PRO A 230 -12.32 17.02 -22.19
C PRO A 230 -13.04 15.67 -22.09
N THR A 231 -12.74 14.71 -22.96
CA THR A 231 -13.27 13.34 -22.90
C THR A 231 -12.35 12.39 -22.11
N LEU A 232 -11.23 12.88 -21.55
CA LEU A 232 -10.34 12.11 -20.70
C LEU A 232 -11.12 11.60 -19.49
N GLN A 233 -11.13 10.28 -19.27
CA GLN A 233 -11.87 9.67 -18.17
C GLN A 233 -11.14 9.87 -16.84
N VAL A 234 -11.86 10.33 -15.83
CA VAL A 234 -11.40 10.37 -14.43
C VAL A 234 -11.94 9.15 -13.72
N VAL A 235 -11.05 8.36 -13.11
CA VAL A 235 -11.34 7.04 -12.58
C VAL A 235 -11.16 7.04 -11.07
N ALA A 236 -12.06 6.37 -10.33
CA ALA A 236 -11.95 6.16 -8.90
C ALA A 236 -10.60 5.53 -8.55
N GLY A 237 -9.94 6.08 -7.54
CA GLY A 237 -8.59 5.68 -7.17
C GLY A 237 -8.51 4.49 -6.22
N MET A 238 -7.40 4.45 -5.49
CA MET A 238 -7.15 3.52 -4.38
C MET A 238 -6.10 4.08 -3.43
N THR A 239 -5.92 3.43 -2.28
CA THR A 239 -4.85 3.80 -1.36
C THR A 239 -3.46 3.45 -1.91
N ASP A 240 -2.43 4.19 -1.49
CA ASP A 240 -1.03 4.05 -1.88
C ASP A 240 -0.49 2.62 -1.80
N GLY A 241 -0.79 1.94 -0.69
CA GLY A 241 -0.35 0.56 -0.51
C GLY A 241 -1.04 -0.43 -1.46
N CYS A 242 -2.30 -0.18 -1.88
CA CYS A 242 -2.99 -0.99 -2.89
C CYS A 242 -2.47 -0.67 -4.30
N ALA A 243 -2.23 0.61 -4.61
CA ALA A 243 -1.65 1.03 -5.88
C ALA A 243 -0.23 0.46 -6.07
N SER A 244 0.60 0.47 -5.02
CA SER A 244 1.93 -0.14 -5.06
C SER A 244 1.87 -1.64 -5.29
N GLN A 245 0.89 -2.35 -4.72
CA GLN A 245 0.65 -3.77 -5.00
C GLN A 245 0.30 -3.98 -6.48
N VAL A 246 -0.60 -3.17 -7.04
CA VAL A 246 -0.93 -3.23 -8.48
C VAL A 246 0.31 -2.99 -9.34
N ALA A 247 1.09 -1.94 -9.04
CA ALA A 247 2.32 -1.63 -9.77
C ALA A 247 3.37 -2.75 -9.69
N SER A 248 3.37 -3.52 -8.60
CA SER A 248 4.29 -4.65 -8.44
C SER A 248 3.93 -5.87 -9.31
N GLY A 249 2.73 -5.94 -9.87
CA GLY A 249 2.26 -7.08 -10.64
C GLY A 249 1.39 -8.07 -9.86
N ALA A 250 1.31 -7.97 -8.54
CA ALA A 250 0.61 -8.91 -7.66
C ALA A 250 -0.91 -8.66 -7.64
N VAL A 251 -1.61 -9.07 -8.68
CA VAL A 251 -3.06 -8.83 -8.85
C VAL A 251 -3.89 -10.09 -9.06
N LYS A 252 -3.27 -11.25 -9.30
CA LYS A 252 -3.95 -12.53 -9.48
C LYS A 252 -4.10 -13.28 -8.16
N LEU A 253 -5.05 -14.20 -8.12
CA LEU A 253 -5.20 -15.13 -7.00
C LEU A 253 -3.93 -15.95 -6.78
N GLY A 254 -3.38 -15.87 -5.58
CA GLY A 254 -2.12 -16.50 -5.16
C GLY A 254 -0.86 -15.67 -5.43
N ASP A 255 -0.98 -14.51 -6.08
CA ASP A 255 0.13 -13.56 -6.21
C ASP A 255 0.27 -12.68 -4.97
N TRP A 256 1.49 -12.53 -4.50
CA TRP A 256 1.81 -11.71 -3.33
C TRP A 256 2.91 -10.71 -3.64
N ASN A 257 2.77 -9.52 -3.13
CA ASN A 257 3.82 -8.52 -3.09
C ASN A 257 4.49 -8.52 -1.73
N THR A 258 5.82 -8.52 -1.70
CA THR A 258 6.60 -8.23 -0.49
C THR A 258 7.44 -6.98 -0.71
N THR A 259 7.18 -5.96 0.07
CA THR A 259 8.02 -4.76 0.13
C THR A 259 8.92 -4.84 1.35
N ILE A 260 10.24 -4.91 1.14
CA ILE A 260 11.23 -4.89 2.21
C ILE A 260 11.99 -3.56 2.17
N GLY A 261 11.57 -2.67 3.06
CA GLY A 261 12.24 -1.44 3.42
C GLY A 261 12.68 -1.51 4.88
N THR A 262 12.51 -0.44 5.67
CA THR A 262 12.73 -0.46 7.13
C THR A 262 11.98 -1.62 7.80
N THR A 263 10.78 -1.93 7.31
CA THR A 263 9.92 -3.03 7.71
C THR A 263 9.64 -3.94 6.53
N LEU A 264 9.18 -5.16 6.79
CA LEU A 264 8.67 -6.09 5.79
C LEU A 264 7.15 -5.95 5.75
N VAL A 265 6.59 -5.71 4.57
CA VAL A 265 5.14 -5.63 4.33
C VAL A 265 4.76 -6.63 3.26
N VAL A 266 3.79 -7.48 3.55
CA VAL A 266 3.21 -8.41 2.58
C VAL A 266 1.81 -7.95 2.20
N LYS A 267 1.47 -8.07 0.92
CA LYS A 267 0.13 -7.84 0.38
C LYS A 267 -0.12 -8.81 -0.77
N GLY A 268 -1.32 -9.38 -0.86
CA GLY A 268 -1.63 -10.32 -1.92
C GLY A 268 -3.08 -10.32 -2.33
N VAL A 269 -3.49 -11.33 -3.09
CA VAL A 269 -4.85 -11.51 -3.57
C VAL A 269 -5.37 -12.87 -3.16
N THR A 270 -6.50 -12.87 -2.45
CA THR A 270 -7.21 -14.08 -2.01
C THR A 270 -8.67 -14.05 -2.45
N ARG A 271 -9.24 -15.22 -2.65
CA ARG A 271 -10.66 -15.38 -3.02
C ARG A 271 -11.59 -14.97 -1.90
N GLN A 272 -11.22 -15.33 -0.68
CA GLN A 272 -11.96 -15.05 0.54
C GLN A 272 -11.20 -14.06 1.42
N GLN A 273 -11.95 -13.30 2.21
CA GLN A 273 -11.35 -12.47 3.25
C GLN A 273 -10.64 -13.36 4.27
N ILE A 274 -9.38 -13.06 4.54
CA ILE A 274 -8.68 -13.72 5.63
C ILE A 274 -9.22 -13.17 6.96
N LYS A 275 -9.79 -14.04 7.78
CA LYS A 275 -10.17 -13.74 9.16
C LYS A 275 -9.07 -14.23 10.08
N ASP A 276 -8.25 -13.32 10.55
CA ASP A 276 -7.17 -13.62 11.49
C ASP A 276 -7.66 -13.40 12.93
N PRO A 277 -7.73 -14.45 13.77
CA PRO A 277 -8.19 -14.31 15.16
C PRO A 277 -7.35 -13.35 16.03
N GLU A 278 -6.11 -13.07 15.59
CA GLU A 278 -5.18 -12.19 16.32
C GLU A 278 -5.06 -10.80 15.69
N ASP A 279 -5.88 -10.48 14.67
CA ASP A 279 -5.88 -9.18 13.95
C ASP A 279 -4.51 -8.77 13.38
N ARG A 280 -3.63 -9.74 13.03
CA ARG A 280 -2.31 -9.47 12.41
C ARG A 280 -2.42 -9.04 10.96
N LEU A 281 -3.50 -9.46 10.28
CA LEU A 281 -3.81 -9.18 8.89
C LEU A 281 -5.10 -8.36 8.78
N TYR A 282 -5.12 -7.44 7.83
CA TYR A 282 -6.34 -6.73 7.43
C TYR A 282 -6.49 -6.80 5.91
N SER A 283 -7.72 -6.79 5.42
CA SER A 283 -8.01 -7.00 4.00
C SER A 283 -8.72 -5.79 3.40
N HIS A 284 -8.17 -5.25 2.32
CA HIS A 284 -8.90 -4.34 1.43
C HIS A 284 -9.72 -5.14 0.41
N ARG A 285 -10.68 -4.48 -0.23
CA ARG A 285 -11.43 -5.06 -1.34
C ARG A 285 -10.67 -4.86 -2.65
N HIS A 286 -10.49 -5.93 -3.41
CA HIS A 286 -9.91 -5.89 -4.75
C HIS A 286 -10.90 -5.28 -5.76
N PRO A 287 -10.45 -4.54 -6.80
CA PRO A 287 -11.33 -3.93 -7.81
C PRO A 287 -12.32 -4.87 -8.49
N GLU A 288 -12.00 -6.16 -8.54
CA GLU A 288 -12.81 -7.22 -9.15
C GLU A 288 -13.52 -8.13 -8.13
N GLY A 289 -13.64 -7.67 -6.90
CA GLY A 289 -14.41 -8.37 -5.88
C GLY A 289 -13.67 -9.45 -5.11
N TYR A 290 -12.38 -9.67 -5.36
CA TYR A 290 -11.50 -10.46 -4.50
C TYR A 290 -11.09 -9.66 -3.25
N TRP A 291 -10.14 -10.19 -2.49
CA TRP A 291 -9.61 -9.54 -1.30
C TRP A 291 -8.11 -9.27 -1.44
N MET A 292 -7.68 -8.20 -0.83
CA MET A 292 -6.28 -7.78 -0.79
C MET A 292 -5.81 -7.76 0.67
N PRO A 293 -5.53 -8.94 1.26
CA PRO A 293 -4.99 -9.01 2.61
C PRO A 293 -3.57 -8.45 2.67
N GLY A 294 -3.20 -7.93 3.83
CA GLY A 294 -1.86 -7.44 4.08
C GLY A 294 -1.47 -7.46 5.53
N GLY A 295 -0.19 -7.64 5.81
CA GLY A 295 0.43 -7.59 7.12
C GLY A 295 1.78 -6.90 7.10
N ALA A 296 2.22 -6.40 8.25
CA ALA A 296 3.46 -5.65 8.37
C ALA A 296 4.26 -6.08 9.61
N SER A 297 5.44 -6.67 9.38
CA SER A 297 6.41 -7.02 10.40
C SER A 297 7.21 -5.80 10.86
N ASN A 298 7.67 -5.82 12.09
CA ASN A 298 8.67 -4.87 12.58
C ASN A 298 10.10 -5.22 12.11
N THR A 299 10.30 -6.42 11.59
CA THR A 299 11.56 -6.88 11.01
C THR A 299 11.61 -6.52 9.52
N GLY A 300 12.69 -5.91 9.07
CA GLY A 300 12.90 -5.54 7.67
C GLY A 300 14.38 -5.35 7.37
N ALA A 301 14.72 -4.27 6.67
CA ALA A 301 16.08 -3.94 6.22
C ALA A 301 16.68 -2.72 6.94
N ASP A 302 16.12 -2.28 8.07
CA ASP A 302 16.62 -1.10 8.81
C ASP A 302 18.04 -1.28 9.34
N TRP A 303 18.47 -2.51 9.60
CA TRP A 303 19.83 -2.88 9.99
C TRP A 303 20.85 -2.64 8.86
N VAL A 304 20.44 -2.70 7.58
CA VAL A 304 21.34 -2.47 6.44
C VAL A 304 21.88 -1.05 6.48
N THR A 305 21.00 -0.06 6.57
CA THR A 305 21.41 1.36 6.61
C THR A 305 22.13 1.74 7.90
N LYS A 306 21.80 1.10 9.01
CA LYS A 306 22.41 1.39 10.31
C LYS A 306 23.79 0.79 10.50
N GLU A 307 24.05 -0.40 9.91
CA GLU A 307 25.20 -1.21 10.26
C GLU A 307 26.11 -1.56 9.07
N PHE A 308 25.62 -1.48 7.82
CA PHE A 308 26.31 -1.99 6.64
C PHE A 308 26.35 -1.04 5.45
N GLN A 309 25.91 0.20 5.61
CA GLN A 309 25.78 1.15 4.48
C GLN A 309 27.11 1.45 3.79
N GLU A 310 28.24 1.52 4.57
CA GLU A 310 29.53 1.94 4.07
C GLU A 310 30.17 0.92 3.09
N ASP A 311 29.92 -0.37 3.31
CA ASP A 311 30.50 -1.50 2.55
C ASP A 311 29.44 -2.36 1.85
N LEU A 312 28.23 -1.83 1.69
CA LEU A 312 27.07 -2.56 1.16
C LEU A 312 27.31 -3.21 -0.22
N ALA A 313 28.00 -2.53 -1.12
CA ALA A 313 28.29 -3.05 -2.45
C ALA A 313 29.22 -4.27 -2.38
N GLU A 314 30.32 -4.17 -1.61
CA GLU A 314 31.27 -5.26 -1.40
C GLU A 314 30.62 -6.47 -0.72
N LEU A 315 29.80 -6.24 0.32
CA LEU A 315 29.10 -7.29 1.03
C LEU A 315 28.09 -8.02 0.14
N ASN A 316 27.41 -7.33 -0.76
CA ASN A 316 26.51 -7.97 -1.74
C ASN A 316 27.29 -8.86 -2.73
N GLU A 317 28.48 -8.47 -3.15
CA GLU A 317 29.36 -9.31 -4.00
C GLU A 317 29.84 -10.56 -3.26
N GLN A 318 30.27 -10.40 -2.00
CA GLN A 318 30.76 -11.51 -1.16
C GLN A 318 29.62 -12.48 -0.79
N ALA A 319 28.38 -11.99 -0.68
CA ALA A 319 27.22 -12.78 -0.24
C ALA A 319 26.98 -14.02 -1.11
N ALA A 320 27.18 -13.94 -2.42
CA ALA A 320 26.97 -15.07 -3.35
C ALA A 320 27.84 -16.31 -3.03
N ALA A 321 29.03 -16.10 -2.44
CA ALA A 321 29.94 -17.19 -2.05
C ALA A 321 29.60 -17.78 -0.66
N ILE A 322 28.78 -17.11 0.13
CA ILE A 322 28.45 -17.49 1.52
C ILE A 322 27.11 -18.20 1.61
N ILE A 323 26.22 -17.99 0.63
CA ILE A 323 24.85 -18.55 0.59
C ILE A 323 24.86 -20.08 0.40
N PRO A 324 24.22 -20.89 1.28
CA PRO A 324 23.64 -20.50 2.57
C PRO A 324 24.71 -20.31 3.64
N SER A 325 24.51 -19.33 4.53
CA SER A 325 25.50 -19.03 5.59
C SER A 325 25.66 -20.15 6.62
N GLY A 326 24.64 -20.94 6.81
CA GLY A 326 24.53 -21.94 7.88
C GLY A 326 24.35 -21.34 9.28
N HIS A 327 24.15 -20.04 9.38
CA HIS A 327 23.95 -19.31 10.63
C HIS A 327 22.52 -18.81 10.75
N LEU A 328 22.00 -18.75 11.98
CA LEU A 328 20.63 -18.31 12.25
C LEU A 328 20.65 -16.97 12.96
N ALA A 329 20.04 -15.96 12.35
CA ALA A 329 19.88 -14.62 12.91
C ALA A 329 18.42 -14.17 12.81
N TYR A 330 18.01 -13.35 13.76
CA TYR A 330 16.73 -12.62 13.72
C TYR A 330 17.01 -11.12 13.86
N PRO A 331 17.01 -10.37 12.75
CA PRO A 331 17.50 -8.99 12.74
C PRO A 331 16.47 -7.94 13.16
N LEU A 332 15.68 -8.20 14.20
CA LEU A 332 14.73 -7.27 14.77
C LEU A 332 15.47 -6.15 15.54
N ARG A 333 15.50 -4.93 15.01
CA ARG A 333 16.25 -3.79 15.60
C ARG A 333 15.43 -2.91 16.55
N GLN A 334 14.18 -3.25 16.77
CA GLN A 334 13.32 -2.67 17.80
C GLN A 334 12.76 -3.78 18.69
N GLN A 335 12.22 -3.45 19.84
CA GLN A 335 11.58 -4.44 20.70
C GLN A 335 10.17 -4.75 20.20
N GLY A 336 9.84 -6.04 20.16
CA GLY A 336 8.51 -6.56 19.87
C GLY A 336 8.25 -6.79 18.38
N GLU A 337 7.57 -7.89 18.10
CA GLU A 337 7.05 -8.24 16.78
C GLU A 337 5.52 -8.25 16.82
N ARG A 338 4.91 -7.87 15.70
CA ARG A 338 3.45 -7.76 15.53
C ARG A 338 2.90 -8.62 14.40
N PHE A 339 3.75 -9.04 13.47
CA PHE A 339 3.44 -9.88 12.32
C PHE A 339 4.73 -10.55 11.83
N PRO A 340 4.72 -11.84 11.48
CA PRO A 340 3.58 -12.77 11.40
C PRO A 340 3.16 -13.39 12.73
N PHE A 341 3.82 -13.06 13.82
CA PHE A 341 3.46 -13.46 15.19
C PHE A 341 3.47 -12.25 16.11
N ILE A 342 2.66 -12.31 17.17
CA ILE A 342 2.59 -11.24 18.18
C ILE A 342 3.48 -11.62 19.35
N ALA A 343 4.61 -10.94 19.49
CA ALA A 343 5.57 -11.14 20.57
C ALA A 343 6.15 -9.79 21.04
N PRO A 344 5.47 -9.09 21.98
CA PRO A 344 5.92 -7.77 22.45
C PRO A 344 7.30 -7.80 23.12
N GLN A 345 7.72 -8.97 23.62
CA GLN A 345 9.02 -9.19 24.24
C GLN A 345 10.12 -9.58 23.26
N ALA A 346 9.81 -9.81 21.97
CA ALA A 346 10.78 -10.27 20.98
C ALA A 346 11.94 -9.30 20.83
N ARG A 347 13.14 -9.85 20.68
CA ARG A 347 14.41 -9.15 20.46
C ARG A 347 15.22 -9.88 19.41
N SER A 348 16.15 -9.19 18.78
CA SER A 348 17.11 -9.78 17.87
C SER A 348 17.98 -10.85 18.54
N PHE A 349 18.45 -11.79 17.73
CA PHE A 349 19.53 -12.69 18.07
C PHE A 349 20.41 -12.96 16.85
N GLU A 350 21.67 -13.24 17.08
CA GLU A 350 22.65 -13.67 16.07
C GLU A 350 23.78 -14.45 16.76
N PRO A 351 24.49 -15.37 16.09
CA PRO A 351 25.64 -16.05 16.66
C PRO A 351 26.81 -15.09 16.89
N GLU A 352 27.64 -15.38 17.89
CA GLU A 352 28.88 -14.66 18.13
C GLU A 352 29.99 -15.10 17.17
N GLY A 353 30.98 -14.25 16.92
CA GLY A 353 32.19 -14.56 16.18
C GLY A 353 32.05 -14.60 14.67
N LEU A 354 30.91 -14.21 14.10
CA LEU A 354 30.73 -14.12 12.66
C LEU A 354 31.59 -13.00 12.05
N SER A 355 32.17 -13.27 10.89
CA SER A 355 32.71 -12.21 10.03
C SER A 355 31.61 -11.23 9.62
N ARG A 356 31.98 -10.04 9.18
CA ARG A 356 31.03 -9.03 8.75
C ARG A 356 30.15 -9.49 7.59
N ALA A 357 30.71 -10.22 6.64
CA ALA A 357 29.98 -10.78 5.49
C ALA A 357 29.03 -11.94 5.89
N GLU A 358 29.46 -12.85 6.77
CA GLU A 358 28.58 -13.90 7.31
C GLU A 358 27.41 -13.31 8.08
N ARG A 359 27.66 -12.29 8.91
CA ARG A 359 26.62 -11.56 9.65
C ARG A 359 25.62 -10.87 8.71
N PHE A 360 26.11 -10.26 7.62
CA PHE A 360 25.26 -9.63 6.61
C PHE A 360 24.35 -10.67 5.93
N VAL A 361 24.89 -11.82 5.50
CA VAL A 361 24.11 -12.90 4.88
C VAL A 361 23.12 -13.52 5.87
N ALA A 362 23.54 -13.85 7.09
CA ALA A 362 22.66 -14.41 8.13
C ALA A 362 21.47 -13.48 8.44
N ASN A 363 21.67 -12.17 8.46
CA ASN A 363 20.58 -11.22 8.64
C ASN A 363 19.61 -11.19 7.43
N MET A 364 20.10 -11.27 6.18
CA MET A 364 19.24 -11.42 5.00
C MET A 364 18.40 -12.70 5.06
N GLU A 365 19.02 -13.81 5.46
CA GLU A 365 18.35 -15.11 5.65
C GLU A 365 17.29 -15.04 6.75
N GLY A 366 17.60 -14.39 7.87
CA GLY A 366 16.66 -14.19 8.97
C GLY A 366 15.40 -13.42 8.56
N VAL A 367 15.53 -12.37 7.75
CA VAL A 367 14.35 -11.66 7.19
C VAL A 367 13.57 -12.59 6.25
N ALA A 368 14.25 -13.41 5.43
CA ALA A 368 13.58 -14.35 4.54
C ALA A 368 12.82 -15.44 5.31
N TYR A 369 13.32 -15.87 6.48
CA TYR A 369 12.59 -16.81 7.36
C TYR A 369 11.33 -16.17 7.96
N VAL A 370 11.37 -14.89 8.33
CA VAL A 370 10.18 -14.16 8.78
C VAL A 370 9.16 -14.04 7.63
N GLU A 371 9.63 -13.78 6.42
CA GLU A 371 8.77 -13.74 5.22
C GLU A 371 8.13 -15.11 4.94
N LYS A 372 8.91 -16.20 5.04
CA LYS A 372 8.40 -17.58 4.89
C LYS A 372 7.32 -17.88 5.92
N TYR A 373 7.56 -17.51 7.19
CA TYR A 373 6.58 -17.67 8.25
C TYR A 373 5.29 -16.90 7.97
N ALA A 374 5.40 -15.68 7.42
CA ALA A 374 4.24 -14.90 7.04
C ALA A 374 3.40 -15.62 5.96
N PHE A 375 4.03 -16.23 4.96
CA PHE A 375 3.30 -16.96 3.93
C PHE A 375 2.75 -18.30 4.42
N ASP A 376 3.43 -19.00 5.34
CA ASP A 376 2.89 -20.22 5.96
C ASP A 376 1.63 -19.89 6.78
N LEU A 377 1.64 -18.81 7.57
CA LEU A 377 0.47 -18.30 8.28
C LEU A 377 -0.68 -17.94 7.33
N ILE A 378 -0.38 -17.23 6.25
CA ILE A 378 -1.36 -16.81 5.26
C ILE A 378 -2.02 -18.02 4.59
N GLN A 379 -1.24 -19.02 4.20
CA GLN A 379 -1.77 -20.26 3.61
C GLN A 379 -2.63 -21.05 4.60
N GLN A 380 -2.21 -21.10 5.87
CA GLN A 380 -2.99 -21.73 6.93
C GLN A 380 -4.33 -21.03 7.15
N LEU A 381 -4.36 -19.70 7.23
CA LEU A 381 -5.57 -18.93 7.50
C LEU A 381 -6.52 -18.86 6.30
N SER A 382 -5.98 -18.79 5.08
CA SER A 382 -6.78 -18.65 3.86
C SER A 382 -7.20 -19.98 3.24
N GLY A 383 -6.42 -21.04 3.44
CA GLY A 383 -6.50 -22.28 2.68
C GLY A 383 -6.09 -22.13 1.20
N GLU A 384 -5.50 -20.99 0.83
CA GLU A 384 -5.09 -20.67 -0.55
C GLU A 384 -3.56 -20.72 -0.68
N GLU A 385 -3.08 -21.26 -1.80
CA GLU A 385 -1.65 -21.38 -2.08
C GLU A 385 -1.04 -20.03 -2.51
N VAL A 386 0.15 -19.72 -1.97
CA VAL A 386 1.02 -18.64 -2.47
C VAL A 386 1.79 -19.19 -3.69
N LYS A 387 1.62 -18.56 -4.85
CA LYS A 387 2.17 -19.06 -6.13
C LYS A 387 3.41 -18.31 -6.59
N ALA A 388 3.45 -17.02 -6.34
CA ALA A 388 4.53 -16.14 -6.77
C ALA A 388 4.68 -14.94 -5.85
N VAL A 389 5.92 -14.46 -5.73
CA VAL A 389 6.22 -13.25 -4.96
C VAL A 389 6.76 -12.16 -5.87
N TYR A 390 6.06 -11.05 -5.90
CA TYR A 390 6.48 -9.82 -6.51
C TYR A 390 7.15 -8.95 -5.45
N THR A 391 8.28 -8.31 -5.76
CA THR A 391 9.06 -7.63 -4.73
C THR A 391 9.33 -6.17 -5.03
N ALA A 392 9.34 -5.36 -3.97
CA ALA A 392 9.67 -3.95 -3.99
C ALA A 392 10.51 -3.56 -2.75
N GLY A 393 10.92 -2.30 -2.69
CA GLY A 393 11.74 -1.78 -1.60
C GLY A 393 13.24 -1.99 -1.82
N GLY A 394 14.06 -1.47 -0.89
CA GLY A 394 15.52 -1.47 -1.01
C GLY A 394 16.15 -2.85 -1.15
N ALA A 395 15.63 -3.85 -0.46
CA ALA A 395 16.11 -5.23 -0.52
C ALA A 395 15.98 -5.87 -1.92
N SER A 396 15.06 -5.40 -2.77
CA SER A 396 14.91 -5.90 -4.13
C SER A 396 16.06 -5.53 -5.07
N ASN A 397 16.97 -4.67 -4.66
CA ASN A 397 18.16 -4.31 -5.42
C ASN A 397 19.32 -5.30 -5.23
N SER A 398 19.30 -6.12 -4.19
CA SER A 398 20.32 -7.14 -3.92
C SER A 398 19.94 -8.45 -4.59
N GLU A 399 20.74 -8.91 -5.57
CA GLU A 399 20.53 -10.19 -6.24
C GLU A 399 20.75 -11.37 -5.29
N ALA A 400 21.74 -11.26 -4.40
CA ALA A 400 21.98 -12.24 -3.35
C ALA A 400 20.72 -12.40 -2.45
N TRP A 401 20.10 -11.29 -2.05
CA TRP A 401 18.90 -11.36 -1.22
C TRP A 401 17.69 -11.92 -1.97
N LEU A 402 17.51 -11.58 -3.25
CA LEU A 402 16.47 -12.20 -4.08
C LEU A 402 16.67 -13.72 -4.22
N THR A 403 17.94 -14.17 -4.38
CA THR A 403 18.29 -15.58 -4.43
C THR A 403 17.98 -16.29 -3.11
N ILE A 404 18.37 -15.71 -1.97
CA ILE A 404 18.04 -16.24 -0.64
C ILE A 404 16.52 -16.39 -0.50
N ARG A 405 15.77 -15.34 -0.74
CA ARG A 405 14.32 -15.32 -0.58
C ARG A 405 13.63 -16.34 -1.48
N SER A 406 13.98 -16.39 -2.77
CA SER A 406 13.39 -17.37 -3.69
C SER A 406 13.58 -18.82 -3.20
N ASN A 407 14.77 -19.14 -2.67
CA ASN A 407 15.08 -20.48 -2.19
C ASN A 407 14.49 -20.79 -0.80
N VAL A 408 14.44 -19.81 0.11
CA VAL A 408 13.76 -19.96 1.42
C VAL A 408 12.27 -20.17 1.23
N LEU A 409 11.65 -19.40 0.34
CA LEU A 409 10.23 -19.49 0.03
C LEU A 409 9.89 -20.70 -0.84
N ASN A 410 10.84 -21.19 -1.60
CA ASN A 410 10.68 -22.16 -2.69
C ASN A 410 9.66 -21.68 -3.74
N LEU A 411 9.72 -20.39 -4.08
CA LEU A 411 8.81 -19.70 -4.99
C LEU A 411 9.58 -18.79 -5.97
N PRO A 412 9.05 -18.56 -7.18
CA PRO A 412 9.61 -17.55 -8.07
C PRO A 412 9.44 -16.16 -7.47
N ILE A 413 10.47 -15.32 -7.63
CA ILE A 413 10.42 -13.90 -7.25
C ILE A 413 10.57 -13.03 -8.48
N TYR A 414 9.66 -12.08 -8.62
CA TYR A 414 9.62 -11.11 -9.71
C TYR A 414 9.86 -9.69 -9.18
N LYS A 415 10.78 -8.96 -9.80
CA LYS A 415 10.97 -7.53 -9.58
C LYS A 415 10.52 -6.79 -10.83
N MET A 416 9.57 -5.86 -10.66
CA MET A 416 9.13 -4.99 -11.74
C MET A 416 10.00 -3.76 -11.86
N ARG A 417 10.07 -3.20 -13.08
CA ARG A 417 10.89 -2.01 -13.38
C ARG A 417 10.37 -0.76 -12.68
N HIS A 418 9.05 -0.58 -12.65
CA HIS A 418 8.40 0.60 -12.07
C HIS A 418 7.31 0.19 -11.09
N VAL A 419 7.54 0.44 -9.79
CA VAL A 419 6.66 -0.02 -8.69
C VAL A 419 6.16 1.13 -7.81
N THR A 420 5.96 2.33 -8.38
CA THR A 420 5.46 3.49 -7.62
C THR A 420 3.93 3.51 -7.55
N GLY A 421 3.37 4.19 -6.54
CA GLY A 421 1.92 4.40 -6.43
C GLY A 421 1.32 5.05 -7.67
N ALA A 422 2.01 6.03 -8.27
CA ALA A 422 1.56 6.68 -9.50
C ALA A 422 1.46 5.70 -10.70
N VAL A 423 2.39 4.74 -10.83
CA VAL A 423 2.30 3.68 -11.85
C VAL A 423 1.08 2.80 -11.59
N GLY A 424 0.84 2.40 -10.33
CA GLY A 424 -0.37 1.64 -9.95
C GLY A 424 -1.66 2.40 -10.27
N ALA A 425 -1.69 3.72 -10.03
CA ALA A 425 -2.82 4.57 -10.41
C ALA A 425 -3.02 4.62 -11.93
N ALA A 426 -1.94 4.71 -12.73
CA ALA A 426 -2.04 4.69 -14.20
C ALA A 426 -2.57 3.34 -14.73
N ILE A 427 -2.14 2.22 -14.14
CA ILE A 427 -2.66 0.88 -14.44
C ILE A 427 -4.15 0.81 -14.08
N LEU A 428 -4.53 1.32 -12.91
CA LEU A 428 -5.94 1.38 -12.49
C LEU A 428 -6.78 2.23 -13.45
N ALA A 429 -6.27 3.39 -13.90
CA ALA A 429 -6.92 4.22 -14.90
C ALA A 429 -7.21 3.46 -16.19
N ALA A 430 -6.29 2.61 -16.63
CA ALA A 430 -6.43 1.81 -17.84
C ALA A 430 -7.39 0.62 -17.69
N SER A 431 -7.54 0.07 -16.49
CA SER A 431 -8.15 -1.24 -16.21
C SER A 431 -9.59 -1.41 -16.69
N LYS A 432 -10.41 -0.32 -16.67
CA LYS A 432 -11.81 -0.34 -17.13
C LYS A 432 -12.12 0.69 -18.23
N THR A 433 -11.10 1.43 -18.69
CA THR A 433 -11.25 2.42 -19.76
C THR A 433 -10.66 1.95 -21.08
N HIS A 434 -9.76 0.99 -21.05
CA HIS A 434 -9.11 0.41 -22.23
C HIS A 434 -9.02 -1.13 -22.14
N PHE A 435 -8.63 -1.68 -21.02
CA PHE A 435 -8.61 -3.11 -20.75
C PHE A 435 -9.95 -3.57 -20.15
N THR A 436 -10.14 -4.88 -20.06
CA THR A 436 -11.37 -5.49 -19.51
C THR A 436 -11.25 -5.77 -18.01
N SER A 437 -10.02 -5.82 -17.47
CA SER A 437 -9.75 -6.14 -16.08
C SER A 437 -8.46 -5.48 -15.57
N ILE A 438 -8.31 -5.42 -14.24
CA ILE A 438 -7.05 -5.00 -13.61
C ILE A 438 -5.92 -6.00 -13.87
N GLU A 439 -6.25 -7.28 -14.01
CA GLU A 439 -5.30 -8.33 -14.33
C GLU A 439 -4.71 -8.12 -15.72
N GLU A 440 -5.56 -7.94 -16.75
CA GLU A 440 -5.11 -7.68 -18.12
C GLU A 440 -4.28 -6.39 -18.21
N ALA A 441 -4.76 -5.31 -17.57
CA ALA A 441 -4.05 -4.04 -17.53
C ALA A 441 -2.66 -4.19 -16.87
N THR A 442 -2.59 -4.87 -15.75
CA THR A 442 -1.33 -5.07 -15.02
C THR A 442 -0.35 -5.92 -15.82
N GLN A 443 -0.79 -7.04 -16.38
CA GLN A 443 0.08 -7.90 -17.21
C GLN A 443 0.67 -7.17 -18.41
N THR A 444 -0.12 -6.25 -19.00
CA THR A 444 0.31 -5.52 -20.19
C THR A 444 1.18 -4.31 -19.84
N LEU A 445 0.87 -3.62 -18.73
CA LEU A 445 1.49 -2.35 -18.38
C LEU A 445 2.67 -2.47 -17.39
N THR A 446 2.93 -3.66 -16.84
CA THR A 446 4.12 -3.90 -16.03
C THR A 446 5.22 -4.59 -16.84
N GLN A 447 6.48 -4.34 -16.47
CA GLN A 447 7.65 -4.93 -17.12
C GLN A 447 8.53 -5.58 -16.05
N ILE A 448 8.81 -6.88 -16.22
CA ILE A 448 9.74 -7.61 -15.36
C ILE A 448 11.15 -7.06 -15.58
N GLU A 449 11.81 -6.65 -14.53
CA GLU A 449 13.23 -6.26 -14.51
C GLU A 449 14.13 -7.44 -14.18
N LYS A 450 13.72 -8.23 -13.16
CA LYS A 450 14.41 -9.43 -12.72
C LYS A 450 13.42 -10.55 -12.37
N GLU A 451 13.83 -11.78 -12.65
CA GLU A 451 13.11 -12.99 -12.31
C GLU A 451 14.10 -13.98 -11.70
N ILE A 452 13.84 -14.47 -10.50
CA ILE A 452 14.67 -15.44 -9.78
C ILE A 452 13.83 -16.66 -9.43
N HIS A 453 14.33 -17.83 -9.81
CA HIS A 453 13.71 -19.11 -9.49
C HIS A 453 14.49 -19.87 -8.42
N PRO A 454 13.79 -20.65 -7.56
CA PRO A 454 14.44 -21.49 -6.58
C PRO A 454 15.18 -22.66 -7.25
N THR A 455 16.24 -23.13 -6.59
CA THR A 455 16.97 -24.33 -6.99
C THR A 455 16.75 -25.44 -5.96
N PRO A 456 16.48 -26.69 -6.37
CA PRO A 456 16.11 -27.77 -5.43
C PRO A 456 17.12 -27.98 -4.30
N ALA A 457 18.41 -27.94 -4.60
CA ALA A 457 19.46 -28.17 -3.60
C ALA A 457 19.51 -27.06 -2.53
N LEU A 458 19.42 -25.80 -2.95
CA LEU A 458 19.47 -24.67 -2.03
C LEU A 458 18.17 -24.54 -1.23
N SER A 459 17.03 -24.79 -1.86
CA SER A 459 15.73 -24.80 -1.16
C SER A 459 15.67 -25.89 -0.08
N GLN A 460 16.23 -27.08 -0.36
CA GLN A 460 16.31 -28.16 0.64
C GLN A 460 17.22 -27.79 1.82
N ALA A 461 18.34 -27.08 1.55
CA ALA A 461 19.22 -26.60 2.60
C ALA A 461 18.49 -25.57 3.49
N TYR A 462 17.80 -24.60 2.89
CA TYR A 462 17.04 -23.59 3.61
C TYR A 462 15.83 -24.13 4.38
N ALA A 463 15.18 -25.20 3.90
CA ALA A 463 14.09 -25.84 4.63
C ALA A 463 14.55 -26.37 6.00
N LYS A 464 15.80 -26.91 6.08
CA LYS A 464 16.38 -27.33 7.37
C LYS A 464 16.68 -26.15 8.29
N SER A 465 17.29 -25.10 7.75
CA SER A 465 17.60 -23.88 8.52
C SER A 465 16.33 -23.17 9.00
N TYR A 466 15.28 -23.15 8.19
CA TYR A 466 13.98 -22.58 8.58
C TYR A 466 13.34 -23.37 9.71
N ALA A 467 13.34 -24.71 9.67
CA ALA A 467 12.82 -25.52 10.77
C ALA A 467 13.56 -25.24 12.09
N GLU A 468 14.87 -25.08 12.02
CA GLU A 468 15.68 -24.76 13.20
C GLU A 468 15.44 -23.32 13.68
N PHE A 469 15.22 -22.35 12.77
CA PHE A 469 14.83 -20.99 13.13
C PHE A 469 13.51 -20.97 13.89
N LEU A 470 12.50 -21.74 13.46
CA LEU A 470 11.23 -21.85 14.17
C LEU A 470 11.41 -22.46 15.57
N ARG A 471 12.27 -23.49 15.70
CA ARG A 471 12.57 -24.08 17.02
C ARG A 471 13.17 -23.04 17.97
N ILE A 472 14.08 -22.19 17.49
CA ILE A 472 14.66 -21.10 18.32
C ILE A 472 13.57 -20.09 18.72
N LEU A 473 12.65 -19.70 17.81
CA LEU A 473 11.55 -18.80 18.17
C LEU A 473 10.63 -19.39 19.24
N GLN A 474 10.37 -20.72 19.19
CA GLN A 474 9.60 -21.45 20.21
C GLN A 474 10.33 -21.47 21.55
N GLU A 475 11.62 -21.81 21.56
CA GLU A 475 12.44 -21.81 22.79
C GLU A 475 12.50 -20.45 23.47
N LYS A 476 12.46 -19.37 22.66
CA LYS A 476 12.40 -17.99 23.19
C LYS A 476 11.00 -17.57 23.60
N GLY A 477 9.98 -18.41 23.39
CA GLY A 477 8.60 -18.11 23.70
C GLY A 477 7.98 -17.03 22.81
N TYR A 478 8.49 -16.84 21.58
CA TYR A 478 7.95 -15.87 20.61
C TYR A 478 6.78 -16.44 19.81
N ILE A 479 6.76 -17.76 19.61
CA ILE A 479 5.70 -18.51 18.96
C ILE A 479 5.34 -19.75 19.78
N THR A 480 4.14 -20.33 19.58
CA THR A 480 3.65 -21.53 20.25
C THR A 480 3.58 -22.74 19.31
N ASP A 481 3.64 -23.97 19.84
CA ASP A 481 3.65 -25.22 19.06
C ASP A 481 2.42 -25.44 18.17
N HIS A 482 1.29 -24.80 18.48
CA HIS A 482 0.02 -25.01 17.76
C HIS A 482 -0.09 -24.21 16.45
N GLN A 483 0.92 -23.42 16.08
CA GLN A 483 0.88 -22.58 14.87
C GLN A 483 1.40 -23.27 13.60
N TYR A 484 1.91 -24.52 13.69
CA TYR A 484 2.58 -25.23 12.57
C TYR A 484 2.25 -26.72 12.41
N ALA A 485 1.17 -27.21 13.03
CA ALA A 485 0.72 -28.59 12.84
C ALA A 485 -0.23 -28.73 11.64
#